data_ad497c1716b38683242868d0cb8ce335
#
_entry.id   ad497c1716b38683242868d0cb8ce335
#
_cell.length_a   1.000
_cell.length_b   1.000
_cell.length_c   1.000
_cell.angle_alpha   90.00
_cell.angle_beta   90.00
_cell.angle_gamma   90.00
#
_symmetry.space_group_name_H-M   'P 1'
#
loop_
_entity.id
_entity.type
_entity.pdbx_description
1 polymer ?
#
loop_
_entity_poly.entity_id
_entity_poly.type
_entity_poly.pdbx_seq_one_letter_code
_entity_poly.pdbx_strand_id
1 'polypeptide(L)'
;MAVLIAVMGSDRRYAFLAELLRAEGHAPVEPAEADLIVTSSPPPGGVPAGKRMAACGPRSAPEGHFDLLKDEEYLVDVAYMTAEGAISAAMNASEAMIADSDTLVIGWGRIGKALTELLLSLGAHVTVLTRRLSARGEIEVIGAHAVATDDAAEAIEGKRLVFSTPPALVLDEAVLRHAAQNARIIDLASPPYGVDLEAARALSLRAWREPGLPGRYCPEDAARAILAALRRGGVLDD
;
A
#
# COMPACT_ATOMS: atom_id res chain seq x y z
N MET A 1 0.03 18.76 29.21
CA MET A 1 1.13 19.64 28.62
C MET A 1 1.26 19.29 27.14
N ALA A 2 1.85 20.15 26.30
CA ALA A 2 2.11 19.80 24.90
C ALA A 2 3.19 18.71 24.85
N VAL A 3 2.89 17.57 24.22
CA VAL A 3 3.86 16.49 23.99
C VAL A 3 4.92 16.96 23.00
N LEU A 4 6.19 16.79 23.32
CA LEU A 4 7.31 17.06 22.41
C LEU A 4 7.46 15.90 21.42
N ILE A 5 7.29 16.16 20.14
CA ILE A 5 7.20 15.10 19.12
C ILE A 5 8.30 15.26 18.07
N ALA A 6 9.10 14.22 17.86
CA ALA A 6 9.98 14.15 16.71
C ALA A 6 9.29 13.38 15.57
N VAL A 7 9.30 13.95 14.37
CA VAL A 7 8.76 13.34 13.17
C VAL A 7 9.91 12.93 12.25
N MET A 8 10.09 11.64 12.03
CA MET A 8 11.21 11.08 11.28
C MET A 8 10.71 10.30 10.07
N GLY A 9 11.01 10.76 8.89
CA GLY A 9 10.67 10.04 7.65
C GLY A 9 11.20 10.78 6.43
N SER A 10 11.33 10.06 5.31
CA SER A 10 11.99 10.57 4.11
C SER A 10 11.04 11.12 3.05
N ASP A 11 9.73 10.86 3.17
CA ASP A 11 8.74 11.32 2.21
C ASP A 11 7.91 12.50 2.71
N ARG A 12 7.15 13.11 1.81
CA ARG A 12 6.40 14.36 2.06
C ARG A 12 5.33 14.25 3.15
N ARG A 13 4.79 13.06 3.44
CA ARG A 13 3.76 12.88 4.49
C ARG A 13 4.27 13.30 5.86
N TYR A 14 5.56 13.13 6.14
CA TYR A 14 6.14 13.51 7.44
C TYR A 14 6.30 15.03 7.60
N ALA A 15 6.53 15.76 6.51
CA ALA A 15 6.49 17.21 6.52
C ALA A 15 5.07 17.73 6.83
N PHE A 16 4.06 17.20 6.13
CA PHE A 16 2.67 17.52 6.43
C PHE A 16 2.25 17.12 7.85
N LEU A 17 2.70 15.97 8.34
CA LEU A 17 2.42 15.55 9.70
C LEU A 17 2.99 16.54 10.74
N ALA A 18 4.21 17.02 10.53
CA ALA A 18 4.82 18.02 11.39
C ALA A 18 4.04 19.34 11.39
N GLU A 19 3.50 19.76 10.24
CA GLU A 19 2.63 20.94 10.14
C GLU A 19 1.30 20.74 10.87
N LEU A 20 0.66 19.60 10.70
CA LEU A 20 -0.59 19.26 11.37
C LEU A 20 -0.41 19.22 12.90
N LEU A 21 0.67 18.62 13.39
CA LEU A 21 0.99 18.57 14.82
C LEU A 21 1.22 19.98 15.40
N ARG A 22 1.90 20.88 14.66
CA ARG A 22 2.05 22.29 15.08
C ARG A 22 0.71 22.99 15.18
N ALA A 23 -0.19 22.75 14.22
CA ALA A 23 -1.52 23.37 14.24
C ALA A 23 -2.36 22.93 15.44
N GLU A 24 -2.07 21.77 16.03
CA GLU A 24 -2.70 21.25 17.25
C GLU A 24 -1.98 21.67 18.55
N GLY A 25 -0.92 22.46 18.44
CA GLY A 25 -0.19 22.95 19.60
C GLY A 25 0.95 22.04 20.08
N HIS A 26 1.24 20.96 19.35
CA HIS A 26 2.42 20.13 19.60
C HIS A 26 3.66 20.77 18.97
N ALA A 27 4.80 20.72 19.66
CA ALA A 27 6.05 21.26 19.14
C ALA A 27 6.88 20.15 18.49
N PRO A 28 7.05 20.13 17.15
CA PRO A 28 8.05 19.27 16.53
C PRO A 28 9.45 19.67 16.98
N VAL A 29 10.20 18.71 17.50
CA VAL A 29 11.54 18.88 18.06
C VAL A 29 12.51 17.84 17.49
N GLU A 30 13.79 17.99 17.79
CA GLU A 30 14.78 16.98 17.47
C GLU A 30 14.56 15.69 18.26
N PRO A 31 14.92 14.52 17.72
CA PRO A 31 14.67 13.24 18.39
C PRO A 31 15.23 13.10 19.79
N ALA A 32 16.33 13.81 20.11
CA ALA A 32 16.93 13.82 21.43
C ALA A 32 16.03 14.49 22.48
N GLU A 33 15.23 15.47 22.10
CA GLU A 33 14.37 16.27 22.97
C GLU A 33 12.94 15.73 23.06
N ALA A 34 12.55 14.84 22.12
CA ALA A 34 11.18 14.36 22.00
C ALA A 34 10.77 13.42 23.12
N ASP A 35 9.50 13.48 23.51
CA ASP A 35 8.82 12.48 24.33
C ASP A 35 8.29 11.34 23.46
N LEU A 36 7.84 11.67 22.25
CA LEU A 36 7.33 10.74 21.25
C LEU A 36 8.09 10.87 19.92
N ILE A 37 8.54 9.76 19.37
CA ILE A 37 9.14 9.70 18.04
C ILE A 37 8.16 9.01 17.08
N VAL A 38 7.69 9.74 16.07
CA VAL A 38 6.87 9.19 14.98
C VAL A 38 7.76 8.90 13.78
N THR A 39 7.79 7.65 13.32
CA THR A 39 8.73 7.22 12.28
C THR A 39 8.11 6.22 11.31
N SER A 40 8.69 6.14 10.09
CA SER A 40 8.32 5.10 9.12
C SER A 40 8.78 3.70 9.52
N SER A 41 9.86 3.61 10.26
CA SER A 41 10.44 2.34 10.72
C SER A 41 11.27 2.58 11.98
N PRO A 42 11.32 1.62 12.91
CA PRO A 42 12.20 1.72 14.06
C PRO A 42 13.64 2.01 13.62
N PRO A 43 14.34 2.94 14.27
CA PRO A 43 15.73 3.24 13.96
C PRO A 43 16.62 2.01 14.20
N PRO A 44 17.73 1.85 13.46
CA PRO A 44 18.62 0.68 13.58
C PRO A 44 19.13 0.39 15.00
N GLY A 45 19.26 1.40 15.85
CA GLY A 45 19.69 1.29 17.24
C GLY A 45 18.56 1.05 18.25
N GLY A 46 17.33 0.84 17.77
CA GLY A 46 16.15 0.76 18.63
C GLY A 46 15.66 2.14 19.10
N VAL A 47 14.68 2.12 20.02
CA VAL A 47 14.13 3.36 20.60
C VAL A 47 15.04 3.79 21.74
N PRO A 48 15.44 5.09 21.81
CA PRO A 48 16.21 5.59 22.93
C PRO A 48 15.49 5.36 24.27
N ALA A 49 16.25 5.06 25.32
CA ALA A 49 15.69 4.81 26.65
C ALA A 49 14.82 6.01 27.13
N GLY A 50 13.64 5.69 27.68
CA GLY A 50 12.70 6.71 28.19
C GLY A 50 11.86 7.42 27.11
N LYS A 51 12.00 7.06 25.83
CA LYS A 51 11.21 7.63 24.73
C LYS A 51 10.07 6.71 24.33
N ARG A 52 8.90 7.29 23.98
CA ARG A 52 7.81 6.58 23.30
C ARG A 52 8.06 6.60 21.80
N MET A 53 7.53 5.63 21.09
CA MET A 53 7.60 5.60 19.61
C MET A 53 6.26 5.19 19.01
N ALA A 54 5.94 5.80 17.89
CA ALA A 54 4.88 5.35 17.00
C ALA A 54 5.49 5.00 15.63
N ALA A 55 5.31 3.76 15.18
CA ALA A 55 5.83 3.28 13.90
C ALA A 55 4.72 3.06 12.89
N CYS A 56 4.87 3.61 11.71
CA CYS A 56 3.91 3.52 10.61
C CYS A 56 4.48 2.85 9.34
N GLY A 57 5.57 2.12 9.49
CA GLY A 57 6.25 1.43 8.41
C GLY A 57 6.06 -0.09 8.40
N PRO A 58 6.71 -0.79 7.47
CA PRO A 58 6.52 -2.23 7.26
C PRO A 58 7.07 -3.11 8.39
N ARG A 59 7.75 -2.54 9.38
CA ARG A 59 8.22 -3.24 10.58
C ARG A 59 7.40 -2.77 11.76
N SER A 60 6.85 -3.73 12.50
CA SER A 60 6.13 -3.47 13.73
C SER A 60 6.97 -2.68 14.73
N ALA A 61 6.31 -1.82 15.49
CA ALA A 61 6.93 -1.16 16.62
C ALA A 61 7.41 -2.21 17.65
N PRO A 62 8.52 -1.96 18.37
CA PRO A 62 8.93 -2.79 19.49
C PRO A 62 7.82 -2.89 20.56
N GLU A 63 7.89 -3.92 21.39
CA GLU A 63 6.94 -4.08 22.49
C GLU A 63 6.90 -2.84 23.42
N GLY A 64 5.69 -2.44 23.83
CA GLY A 64 5.49 -1.23 24.63
C GLY A 64 5.40 0.08 23.82
N HIS A 65 5.49 0.03 22.49
CA HIS A 65 5.36 1.18 21.61
C HIS A 65 4.10 1.11 20.74
N PHE A 66 3.67 2.24 20.20
CA PHE A 66 2.47 2.31 19.35
C PHE A 66 2.77 1.85 17.93
N ASP A 67 2.08 0.82 17.48
CA ASP A 67 2.21 0.26 16.13
C ASP A 67 0.98 0.60 15.30
N LEU A 68 1.13 1.54 14.36
CA LEU A 68 0.05 1.93 13.46
C LEU A 68 -0.43 0.78 12.55
N LEU A 69 0.38 -0.25 12.36
CA LEU A 69 -0.03 -1.45 11.62
C LEU A 69 -1.07 -2.30 12.37
N LYS A 70 -1.40 -1.95 13.62
CA LYS A 70 -2.48 -2.55 14.41
C LYS A 70 -3.74 -1.70 14.44
N ASP A 71 -3.71 -0.48 13.89
CA ASP A 71 -4.87 0.39 13.76
C ASP A 71 -5.59 0.08 12.44
N GLU A 72 -6.76 -0.52 12.53
CA GLU A 72 -7.49 -1.01 11.36
C GLU A 72 -7.99 0.13 10.47
N GLU A 73 -8.41 1.26 11.02
CA GLU A 73 -8.83 2.43 10.24
C GLU A 73 -7.65 3.00 9.45
N TYR A 74 -6.48 3.14 10.10
CA TYR A 74 -5.26 3.56 9.40
C TYR A 74 -4.91 2.61 8.24
N LEU A 75 -5.03 1.30 8.45
CA LEU A 75 -4.72 0.31 7.41
C LEU A 75 -5.71 0.36 6.25
N VAL A 76 -6.98 0.69 6.50
CA VAL A 76 -7.99 0.90 5.46
C VAL A 76 -7.67 2.17 4.67
N ASP A 77 -7.40 3.29 5.34
CA ASP A 77 -7.03 4.55 4.67
C ASP A 77 -5.78 4.37 3.78
N VAL A 78 -4.74 3.72 4.30
CA VAL A 78 -3.51 3.42 3.55
C VAL A 78 -3.80 2.52 2.34
N ALA A 79 -4.75 1.59 2.45
CA ALA A 79 -5.12 0.72 1.32
C ALA A 79 -5.78 1.51 0.19
N TYR A 80 -6.72 2.41 0.50
CA TYR A 80 -7.34 3.26 -0.52
C TYR A 80 -6.35 4.23 -1.16
N MET A 81 -5.51 4.91 -0.37
CA MET A 81 -4.45 5.77 -0.90
C MET A 81 -3.47 5.00 -1.79
N THR A 82 -3.16 3.76 -1.44
CA THR A 82 -2.31 2.88 -2.26
C THR A 82 -3.00 2.51 -3.57
N ALA A 83 -4.29 2.20 -3.52
CA ALA A 83 -5.09 1.84 -4.69
C ALA A 83 -5.22 3.01 -5.67
N GLU A 84 -5.56 4.21 -5.19
CA GLU A 84 -5.61 5.44 -6.01
C GLU A 84 -4.26 5.75 -6.65
N GLY A 85 -3.18 5.68 -5.87
CA GLY A 85 -1.83 5.89 -6.39
C GLY A 85 -1.43 4.86 -7.45
N ALA A 86 -1.83 3.59 -7.29
CA ALA A 86 -1.59 2.54 -8.27
C ALA A 86 -2.37 2.76 -9.57
N ILE A 87 -3.64 3.18 -9.47
CA ILE A 87 -4.46 3.56 -10.63
C ILE A 87 -3.85 4.76 -11.35
N SER A 88 -3.43 5.79 -10.63
CA SER A 88 -2.73 6.94 -11.20
C SER A 88 -1.45 6.54 -11.94
N ALA A 89 -0.64 5.65 -11.34
CA ALA A 89 0.57 5.12 -11.99
C ALA A 89 0.23 4.34 -13.27
N ALA A 90 -0.83 3.53 -13.24
CA ALA A 90 -1.32 2.79 -14.41
C ALA A 90 -1.78 3.73 -15.51
N MET A 91 -2.58 4.75 -15.20
CA MET A 91 -3.06 5.75 -16.16
C MET A 91 -1.90 6.49 -16.84
N ASN A 92 -0.89 6.89 -16.07
CA ASN A 92 0.30 7.57 -16.61
C ASN A 92 1.16 6.67 -17.50
N ALA A 93 1.15 5.35 -17.28
CA ALA A 93 1.99 4.40 -18.02
C ALA A 93 1.27 3.72 -19.19
N SER A 94 -0.06 3.74 -19.25
CA SER A 94 -0.83 2.85 -20.15
C SER A 94 -1.22 3.46 -21.47
N GLU A 95 -1.21 4.78 -21.62
CA GLU A 95 -1.73 5.46 -22.81
C GLU A 95 -3.16 5.01 -23.20
N ALA A 96 -3.92 4.48 -22.25
CA ALA A 96 -5.23 3.90 -22.47
C ALA A 96 -6.16 4.12 -21.26
N MET A 97 -7.44 4.10 -21.58
CA MET A 97 -8.49 4.21 -20.54
C MET A 97 -8.48 2.99 -19.60
N ILE A 98 -8.85 3.24 -18.35
CA ILE A 98 -9.19 2.18 -17.38
C ILE A 98 -10.54 1.56 -17.74
N ALA A 99 -11.52 2.39 -18.14
CA ALA A 99 -12.83 1.91 -18.56
C ALA A 99 -12.69 0.90 -19.71
N ASP A 100 -13.50 -0.16 -19.66
CA ASP A 100 -13.50 -1.29 -20.58
C ASP A 100 -12.15 -2.06 -20.66
N SER A 101 -11.20 -1.81 -19.73
CA SER A 101 -9.96 -2.58 -19.70
C SER A 101 -10.13 -3.90 -18.96
N ASP A 102 -9.59 -4.97 -19.55
CA ASP A 102 -9.43 -6.25 -18.83
C ASP A 102 -8.29 -6.14 -17.83
N THR A 103 -8.63 -6.22 -16.55
CA THR A 103 -7.71 -5.98 -15.44
C THR A 103 -7.63 -7.19 -14.52
N LEU A 104 -6.42 -7.54 -14.09
CA LEU A 104 -6.16 -8.57 -13.09
C LEU A 104 -5.67 -7.91 -11.79
N VAL A 105 -6.35 -8.19 -10.69
CA VAL A 105 -5.91 -7.85 -9.33
C VAL A 105 -5.50 -9.13 -8.62
N ILE A 106 -4.24 -9.24 -8.23
CA ILE A 106 -3.71 -10.37 -7.50
C ILE A 106 -3.75 -10.07 -6.00
N GLY A 107 -4.49 -10.90 -5.26
CA GLY A 107 -4.69 -10.78 -3.82
C GLY A 107 -6.03 -10.13 -3.44
N TRP A 108 -6.68 -10.67 -2.40
CA TRP A 108 -7.92 -10.18 -1.81
C TRP A 108 -7.69 -9.72 -0.36
N GLY A 109 -6.64 -8.91 -0.18
CA GLY A 109 -6.33 -8.16 1.04
C GLY A 109 -6.96 -6.76 1.00
N ARG A 110 -6.62 -5.89 1.97
CA ARG A 110 -7.12 -4.50 2.02
C ARG A 110 -6.86 -3.74 0.73
N ILE A 111 -5.62 -3.76 0.23
CA ILE A 111 -5.25 -3.07 -1.02
C ILE A 111 -5.97 -3.70 -2.22
N GLY A 112 -6.02 -5.02 -2.32
CA GLY A 112 -6.71 -5.70 -3.42
C GLY A 112 -8.20 -5.41 -3.46
N LYS A 113 -8.87 -5.33 -2.30
CA LYS A 113 -10.28 -4.93 -2.17
C LYS A 113 -10.49 -3.49 -2.66
N ALA A 114 -9.74 -2.53 -2.11
CA ALA A 114 -9.84 -1.12 -2.50
C ALA A 114 -9.56 -0.92 -4.00
N LEU A 115 -8.53 -1.57 -4.55
CA LEU A 115 -8.23 -1.55 -5.98
C LEU A 115 -9.40 -2.08 -6.82
N THR A 116 -9.95 -3.23 -6.45
CA THR A 116 -11.06 -3.84 -7.19
C THR A 116 -12.28 -2.93 -7.22
N GLU A 117 -12.66 -2.36 -6.08
CA GLU A 117 -13.78 -1.44 -5.96
C GLU A 117 -13.60 -0.18 -6.83
N LEU A 118 -12.43 0.44 -6.76
CA LEU A 118 -12.12 1.64 -7.56
C LEU A 118 -12.06 1.33 -9.07
N LEU A 119 -11.45 0.22 -9.47
CA LEU A 119 -11.36 -0.18 -10.88
C LEU A 119 -12.74 -0.49 -11.46
N LEU A 120 -13.61 -1.19 -10.72
CA LEU A 120 -14.99 -1.42 -11.11
C LEU A 120 -15.76 -0.10 -11.25
N SER A 121 -15.57 0.84 -10.32
CA SER A 121 -16.19 2.18 -10.38
C SER A 121 -15.74 2.99 -11.59
N LEU A 122 -14.52 2.74 -12.09
CA LEU A 122 -14.01 3.33 -13.32
C LEU A 122 -14.43 2.56 -14.59
N GLY A 123 -15.23 1.50 -14.46
CA GLY A 123 -15.74 0.72 -15.57
C GLY A 123 -14.79 -0.35 -16.13
N ALA A 124 -13.79 -0.79 -15.38
CA ALA A 124 -12.91 -1.89 -15.76
C ALA A 124 -13.60 -3.25 -15.58
N HIS A 125 -13.21 -4.24 -16.41
CA HIS A 125 -13.56 -5.65 -16.22
C HIS A 125 -12.53 -6.31 -15.30
N VAL A 126 -12.87 -6.48 -14.02
CA VAL A 126 -11.90 -6.91 -13.02
C VAL A 126 -11.98 -8.41 -12.75
N THR A 127 -10.85 -9.09 -12.92
CA THR A 127 -10.62 -10.45 -12.43
C THR A 127 -9.75 -10.37 -11.17
N VAL A 128 -10.13 -11.10 -10.12
CA VAL A 128 -9.37 -11.16 -8.86
C VAL A 128 -8.79 -12.55 -8.67
N LEU A 129 -7.47 -12.62 -8.61
CA LEU A 129 -6.76 -13.86 -8.29
C LEU A 129 -6.58 -13.98 -6.78
N THR A 130 -7.16 -15.03 -6.17
CA THR A 130 -7.13 -15.20 -4.71
C THR A 130 -6.88 -16.64 -4.27
N ARG A 131 -6.11 -16.81 -3.20
CA ARG A 131 -5.94 -18.10 -2.52
C ARG A 131 -7.17 -18.49 -1.68
N ARG A 132 -7.99 -17.49 -1.30
CA ARG A 132 -9.16 -17.71 -0.45
C ARG A 132 -10.39 -17.96 -1.29
N LEU A 133 -10.64 -19.22 -1.64
CA LEU A 133 -11.86 -19.60 -2.38
C LEU A 133 -13.15 -19.20 -1.64
N SER A 134 -13.11 -19.10 -0.30
CA SER A 134 -14.25 -18.61 0.50
C SER A 134 -14.59 -17.14 0.23
N ALA A 135 -13.66 -16.35 -0.33
CA ALA A 135 -13.91 -14.95 -0.72
C ALA A 135 -14.61 -14.81 -2.09
N ARG A 136 -14.84 -15.92 -2.82
CA ARG A 136 -15.41 -15.88 -4.17
C ARG A 136 -16.76 -15.16 -4.19
N GLY A 137 -17.64 -15.49 -3.26
CA GLY A 137 -18.96 -14.85 -3.18
C GLY A 137 -18.88 -13.35 -2.93
N GLU A 138 -17.94 -12.88 -2.07
CA GLU A 138 -17.70 -11.44 -1.84
C GLU A 138 -17.28 -10.74 -3.13
N ILE A 139 -16.36 -11.36 -3.89
CA ILE A 139 -15.80 -10.81 -5.12
C ILE A 139 -16.87 -10.74 -6.22
N GLU A 140 -17.65 -11.81 -6.40
CA GLU A 140 -18.66 -11.88 -7.45
C GLU A 140 -19.85 -10.93 -7.17
N VAL A 141 -20.23 -10.75 -5.92
CA VAL A 141 -21.33 -9.84 -5.53
C VAL A 141 -21.03 -8.39 -5.88
N ILE A 142 -19.77 -7.96 -5.82
CA ILE A 142 -19.40 -6.59 -6.21
C ILE A 142 -19.15 -6.42 -7.71
N GLY A 143 -19.28 -7.48 -8.52
CA GLY A 143 -19.18 -7.43 -9.97
C GLY A 143 -17.82 -7.82 -10.55
N ALA A 144 -16.88 -8.29 -9.74
CA ALA A 144 -15.61 -8.83 -10.20
C ALA A 144 -15.68 -10.35 -10.41
N HIS A 145 -14.75 -10.90 -11.19
CA HIS A 145 -14.64 -12.35 -11.41
C HIS A 145 -13.54 -12.94 -10.53
N ALA A 146 -13.85 -14.00 -9.76
CA ALA A 146 -12.90 -14.64 -8.86
C ALA A 146 -12.25 -15.88 -9.48
N VAL A 147 -10.90 -15.93 -9.43
CA VAL A 147 -10.08 -17.03 -9.95
C VAL A 147 -9.14 -17.53 -8.86
N ALA A 148 -8.88 -18.85 -8.83
CA ALA A 148 -7.93 -19.46 -7.91
C ALA A 148 -6.47 -19.11 -8.30
N THR A 149 -5.57 -19.07 -7.32
CA THR A 149 -4.16 -18.76 -7.59
C THR A 149 -3.46 -19.78 -8.47
N ASP A 150 -3.91 -21.03 -8.45
CA ASP A 150 -3.34 -22.11 -9.28
C ASP A 150 -3.62 -21.87 -10.78
N ASP A 151 -4.62 -21.06 -11.11
CA ASP A 151 -5.00 -20.71 -12.47
C ASP A 151 -4.38 -19.36 -12.93
N ALA A 152 -3.29 -18.93 -12.30
CA ALA A 152 -2.66 -17.63 -12.56
C ALA A 152 -2.23 -17.43 -14.02
N ALA A 153 -1.77 -18.50 -14.68
CA ALA A 153 -1.35 -18.47 -16.08
C ALA A 153 -2.52 -18.16 -17.03
N GLU A 154 -3.69 -18.79 -16.79
CA GLU A 154 -4.91 -18.50 -17.55
C GLU A 154 -5.48 -17.13 -17.21
N ALA A 155 -5.45 -16.77 -15.92
CA ALA A 155 -6.01 -15.52 -15.44
C ALA A 155 -5.29 -14.26 -15.98
N ILE A 156 -4.00 -14.35 -16.32
CA ILE A 156 -3.21 -13.22 -16.86
C ILE A 156 -3.39 -13.04 -18.36
N GLU A 157 -3.89 -14.05 -19.08
CA GLU A 157 -4.07 -13.99 -20.53
C GLU A 157 -5.01 -12.83 -20.94
N GLY A 158 -4.59 -12.06 -21.94
CA GLY A 158 -5.38 -10.94 -22.45
C GLY A 158 -5.50 -9.73 -21.53
N LYS A 159 -4.96 -9.77 -20.31
CA LYS A 159 -5.08 -8.66 -19.35
C LYS A 159 -4.21 -7.49 -19.78
N ARG A 160 -4.82 -6.31 -19.78
CA ARG A 160 -4.14 -5.05 -20.11
C ARG A 160 -3.44 -4.43 -18.89
N LEU A 161 -4.07 -4.53 -17.74
CA LEU A 161 -3.55 -4.05 -16.46
C LEU A 161 -3.47 -5.21 -15.48
N VAL A 162 -2.35 -5.31 -14.78
CA VAL A 162 -2.12 -6.35 -13.77
C VAL A 162 -1.54 -5.69 -12.53
N PHE A 163 -2.21 -5.84 -11.40
CA PHE A 163 -1.76 -5.32 -10.11
C PHE A 163 -1.47 -6.48 -9.16
N SER A 164 -0.23 -6.57 -8.68
CA SER A 164 0.16 -7.57 -7.69
C SER A 164 0.23 -6.93 -6.30
N THR A 165 -0.52 -7.48 -5.34
CA THR A 165 -0.57 -6.94 -3.97
C THR A 165 0.06 -7.85 -2.91
N PRO A 166 0.16 -9.19 -3.06
CA PRO A 166 0.70 -10.05 -2.01
C PRO A 166 2.23 -10.02 -1.97
N PRO A 167 2.85 -10.02 -0.78
CA PRO A 167 4.29 -10.14 -0.62
C PRO A 167 4.76 -11.61 -0.78
N ALA A 168 4.42 -12.20 -1.92
CA ALA A 168 4.80 -13.56 -2.29
C ALA A 168 4.84 -13.65 -3.82
N LEU A 169 5.86 -14.30 -4.36
CA LEU A 169 6.03 -14.47 -5.80
C LEU A 169 4.85 -15.27 -6.39
N VAL A 170 4.03 -14.59 -7.17
CA VAL A 170 2.88 -15.17 -7.90
C VAL A 170 3.11 -15.08 -9.41
N LEU A 171 3.69 -13.99 -9.87
CA LEU A 171 4.04 -13.78 -11.28
C LEU A 171 5.51 -14.16 -11.50
N ASP A 172 5.77 -15.45 -11.51
CA ASP A 172 7.05 -16.02 -11.94
C ASP A 172 7.18 -16.07 -13.48
N GLU A 173 8.31 -16.54 -13.99
CA GLU A 173 8.54 -16.66 -15.44
C GLU A 173 7.48 -17.51 -16.13
N ALA A 174 7.03 -18.59 -15.51
CA ALA A 174 6.06 -19.50 -16.11
C ALA A 174 4.71 -18.79 -16.34
N VAL A 175 4.21 -18.06 -15.33
CA VAL A 175 2.99 -17.26 -15.46
C VAL A 175 3.17 -16.07 -16.40
N LEU A 176 4.30 -15.36 -16.31
CA LEU A 176 4.57 -14.17 -17.15
C LEU A 176 4.64 -14.47 -18.64
N ARG A 177 4.96 -15.69 -19.05
CA ARG A 177 4.93 -16.13 -20.47
C ARG A 177 3.53 -16.05 -21.10
N HIS A 178 2.48 -16.07 -20.30
CA HIS A 178 1.08 -15.96 -20.73
C HIS A 178 0.59 -14.51 -20.79
N ALA A 179 1.37 -13.55 -20.30
CA ALA A 179 0.98 -12.15 -20.29
C ALA A 179 0.97 -11.56 -21.72
N ALA A 180 -0.02 -10.71 -21.99
CA ALA A 180 -0.06 -9.98 -23.24
C ALA A 180 1.13 -8.99 -23.36
N GLN A 181 1.72 -8.83 -24.55
CA GLN A 181 2.88 -7.95 -24.76
C GLN A 181 2.59 -6.47 -24.44
N ASN A 182 1.33 -6.06 -24.54
CA ASN A 182 0.88 -4.72 -24.19
C ASN A 182 0.43 -4.60 -22.72
N ALA A 183 0.54 -5.65 -21.93
CA ALA A 183 0.21 -5.62 -20.50
C ALA A 183 1.08 -4.61 -19.74
N ARG A 184 0.49 -3.98 -18.73
CA ARG A 184 1.17 -3.15 -17.72
C ARG A 184 1.06 -3.86 -16.38
N ILE A 185 2.19 -4.31 -15.86
CA ILE A 185 2.27 -5.13 -14.64
C ILE A 185 2.88 -4.28 -13.53
N ILE A 186 2.10 -4.05 -12.48
CA ILE A 186 2.47 -3.16 -11.38
C ILE A 186 2.54 -3.96 -10.09
N ASP A 187 3.74 -4.03 -9.51
CA ASP A 187 3.97 -4.71 -8.24
C ASP A 187 3.89 -3.70 -7.09
N LEU A 188 2.86 -3.85 -6.27
CA LEU A 188 2.56 -3.04 -5.09
C LEU A 188 3.06 -3.69 -3.80
N ALA A 189 3.55 -4.91 -3.90
CA ALA A 189 3.92 -5.72 -2.75
C ALA A 189 5.19 -5.20 -2.06
N SER A 190 5.23 -5.37 -0.74
CA SER A 190 6.48 -5.29 0.02
C SER A 190 7.34 -6.52 -0.24
N PRO A 191 8.66 -6.51 0.09
CA PRO A 191 9.48 -7.70 -0.02
C PRO A 191 8.84 -8.92 0.67
N PRO A 192 8.95 -10.13 0.10
CA PRO A 192 9.78 -10.56 -1.04
C PRO A 192 9.20 -10.26 -2.43
N TYR A 193 8.18 -9.41 -2.56
CA TYR A 193 7.56 -8.97 -3.82
C TYR A 193 6.71 -10.05 -4.53
N GLY A 194 5.81 -9.60 -5.44
CA GLY A 194 4.86 -10.48 -6.13
C GLY A 194 5.23 -10.80 -7.57
N VAL A 195 6.16 -10.06 -8.16
CA VAL A 195 6.53 -10.13 -9.58
C VAL A 195 8.02 -10.36 -9.77
N ASP A 196 8.38 -11.33 -10.60
CA ASP A 196 9.75 -11.51 -11.11
C ASP A 196 10.04 -10.48 -12.21
N LEU A 197 10.64 -9.36 -11.84
CA LEU A 197 10.97 -8.29 -12.79
C LEU A 197 12.11 -8.65 -13.75
N GLU A 198 12.97 -9.61 -13.40
CA GLU A 198 14.03 -10.07 -14.31
C GLU A 198 13.44 -10.92 -15.42
N ALA A 199 12.57 -11.86 -15.07
CA ALA A 199 11.81 -12.64 -16.04
C ALA A 199 10.93 -11.74 -16.92
N ALA A 200 10.21 -10.78 -16.34
CA ALA A 200 9.41 -9.83 -17.10
C ALA A 200 10.24 -9.06 -18.13
N ARG A 201 11.44 -8.60 -17.76
CA ARG A 201 12.38 -7.93 -18.66
C ARG A 201 12.85 -8.85 -19.80
N ALA A 202 13.21 -10.10 -19.47
CA ALA A 202 13.62 -11.09 -20.47
C ALA A 202 12.53 -11.39 -21.48
N LEU A 203 11.25 -11.34 -21.06
CA LEU A 203 10.07 -11.50 -21.90
C LEU A 203 9.62 -10.20 -22.60
N SER A 204 10.37 -9.10 -22.44
CA SER A 204 10.03 -7.76 -22.99
C SER A 204 8.69 -7.20 -22.49
N LEU A 205 8.24 -7.62 -21.33
CA LEU A 205 7.03 -7.12 -20.68
C LEU A 205 7.30 -5.81 -19.93
N ARG A 206 6.30 -4.94 -19.87
CA ARG A 206 6.37 -3.71 -19.09
C ARG A 206 5.90 -3.99 -17.66
N ALA A 207 6.85 -4.27 -16.77
CA ALA A 207 6.61 -4.53 -15.36
C ALA A 207 7.50 -3.65 -14.48
N TRP A 208 6.93 -3.13 -13.39
CA TRP A 208 7.68 -2.30 -12.42
C TRP A 208 7.07 -2.35 -11.02
N ARG A 209 7.81 -1.84 -10.03
CA ARG A 209 7.35 -1.68 -8.65
C ARG A 209 6.96 -0.25 -8.36
N GLU A 210 5.90 -0.07 -7.56
CA GLU A 210 5.43 1.23 -7.08
C GLU A 210 5.45 1.28 -5.54
N PRO A 211 6.60 1.51 -4.93
CA PRO A 211 6.69 1.61 -3.48
C PRO A 211 6.20 2.96 -2.96
N GLY A 212 5.67 2.99 -1.74
CA GLY A 212 5.41 4.21 -0.99
C GLY A 212 4.34 5.13 -1.59
N LEU A 213 3.36 4.57 -2.28
CA LEU A 213 2.30 5.31 -2.97
C LEU A 213 1.59 6.35 -2.08
N PRO A 214 1.18 6.07 -0.83
CA PRO A 214 0.51 7.07 0.01
C PRO A 214 1.36 8.34 0.21
N GLY A 215 2.65 8.20 0.46
CA GLY A 215 3.54 9.34 0.65
C GLY A 215 3.88 10.11 -0.63
N ARG A 216 3.70 9.50 -1.79
CA ARG A 216 3.99 10.10 -3.11
C ARG A 216 2.77 10.77 -3.74
N TYR A 217 1.62 10.14 -3.65
CA TYR A 217 0.40 10.58 -4.34
C TYR A 217 -0.58 11.32 -3.43
N CYS A 218 -0.71 10.90 -2.15
CA CYS A 218 -1.64 11.48 -1.19
C CYS A 218 -0.92 11.84 0.12
N PRO A 219 0.20 12.62 0.10
CA PRO A 219 1.03 12.83 1.29
C PRO A 219 0.31 13.57 2.42
N GLU A 220 -0.60 14.47 2.12
CA GLU A 220 -1.40 15.18 3.12
C GLU A 220 -2.41 14.25 3.80
N ASP A 221 -3.16 13.46 3.02
CA ASP A 221 -4.13 12.51 3.58
C ASP A 221 -3.42 11.39 4.35
N ALA A 222 -2.25 10.94 3.87
CA ALA A 222 -1.43 9.99 4.60
C ALA A 222 -0.94 10.56 5.95
N ALA A 223 -0.63 11.86 6.02
CA ALA A 223 -0.29 12.53 7.28
C ALA A 223 -1.51 12.64 8.21
N ARG A 224 -2.69 12.98 7.67
CA ARG A 224 -3.96 13.02 8.44
C ARG A 224 -4.33 11.65 9.01
N ALA A 225 -4.15 10.59 8.24
CA ALA A 225 -4.40 9.21 8.69
C ALA A 225 -3.46 8.81 9.84
N ILE A 226 -2.16 9.18 9.77
CA ILE A 226 -1.21 8.98 10.87
C ILE A 226 -1.68 9.76 12.10
N LEU A 227 -2.00 11.04 11.97
CA LEU A 227 -2.45 11.87 13.08
C LEU A 227 -3.71 11.32 13.74
N ALA A 228 -4.68 10.88 12.95
CA ALA A 228 -5.92 10.26 13.44
C ALA A 228 -5.63 8.98 14.23
N ALA A 229 -4.73 8.12 13.73
CA ALA A 229 -4.31 6.92 14.43
C ALA A 229 -3.59 7.22 15.75
N LEU A 230 -2.70 8.22 15.77
CA LEU A 230 -2.02 8.66 17.02
C LEU A 230 -3.03 9.13 18.07
N ARG A 231 -4.08 9.85 17.65
CA ARG A 231 -5.18 10.29 18.55
C ARG A 231 -5.97 9.10 19.09
N ARG A 232 -6.39 8.16 18.22
CA ARG A 232 -7.11 6.94 18.65
C ARG A 232 -6.28 6.10 19.62
N GLY A 233 -4.98 6.06 19.41
CA GLY A 233 -4.03 5.35 20.30
C GLY A 233 -3.74 6.07 21.60
N GLY A 234 -4.26 7.29 21.82
CA GLY A 234 -4.01 8.09 23.03
C GLY A 234 -2.52 8.45 23.23
N VAL A 235 -1.71 8.40 22.17
CA VAL A 235 -0.26 8.67 22.30
C VAL A 235 0.08 10.15 22.28
N LEU A 236 -0.88 11.00 21.93
CA LEU A 236 -0.77 12.46 21.98
C LEU A 236 -1.29 13.06 23.28
N ASP A 237 -2.00 12.27 24.09
CA ASP A 237 -2.50 12.65 25.40
C ASP A 237 -1.46 12.30 26.46
N ASP A 238 -1.30 13.14 27.47
CA ASP A 238 -0.45 12.90 28.64
C ASP A 238 -1.16 12.08 29.73
#